data_3fce0de9b375de2c9e9a185c5121d6a8
#
_entry.id   3fce0de9b375de2c9e9a185c5121d6a8
#
_cell.length_a   1.000
_cell.length_b   1.000
_cell.length_c   1.000
_cell.angle_alpha   90.00
_cell.angle_beta   90.00
_cell.angle_gamma   90.00
#
_symmetry.space_group_name_H-M   'P 1'
#
loop_
_entity.id
_entity.type
_entity.pdbx_description
1 polymer ?
#
loop_
_entity_poly.entity_id
_entity_poly.type
_entity_poly.pdbx_seq_one_letter_code
_entity_poly.pdbx_strand_id
1 'polypeptide(L)'
;LIIDLLAGEVMLMEEHISLTPREIQLLACFALSAGRRLSCEELYRRTWGGMAKNVPQTIAVHVTKLRKKLKLDENSPFELRGTRNGEYIFSKVQY
;
A
#
# COMPACT_ATOMS: atom_id res chain seq x y z
N LEU A 1 -2.27 -12.50 -3.18
CA LEU A 1 -2.76 -11.15 -3.44
C LEU A 1 -2.91 -10.94 -4.94
N ILE A 2 -4.12 -10.63 -5.36
CA ILE A 2 -4.44 -10.37 -6.76
C ILE A 2 -4.99 -8.96 -6.85
N ILE A 3 -4.41 -8.14 -7.71
CA ILE A 3 -4.86 -6.78 -7.96
C ILE A 3 -5.25 -6.66 -9.44
N ASP A 4 -6.52 -6.42 -9.69
CA ASP A 4 -7.02 -6.17 -11.05
C ASP A 4 -7.31 -4.68 -11.19
N LEU A 5 -6.38 -3.96 -11.81
CA LEU A 5 -6.49 -2.52 -11.97
C LEU A 5 -7.62 -2.11 -12.93
N LEU A 6 -7.90 -2.94 -13.92
CA LEU A 6 -8.94 -2.64 -14.90
C LEU A 6 -10.34 -2.80 -14.29
N ALA A 7 -10.53 -3.85 -13.52
CA ALA A 7 -11.82 -4.11 -12.85
C ALA A 7 -11.95 -3.34 -11.54
N GLY A 8 -10.86 -2.80 -11.00
CA GLY A 8 -10.85 -2.15 -9.71
C GLY A 8 -11.09 -3.11 -8.56
N GLU A 9 -10.61 -4.34 -8.70
CA GLU A 9 -10.83 -5.39 -7.71
C GLU A 9 -9.52 -5.83 -7.06
N VAL A 10 -9.60 -6.16 -5.77
CA VAL A 10 -8.48 -6.71 -5.02
C VAL A 10 -8.95 -7.97 -4.32
N MET A 11 -8.15 -9.01 -4.41
CA MET A 11 -8.43 -10.28 -3.75
C MET A 11 -7.22 -10.70 -2.92
N LEU A 12 -7.46 -11.06 -1.68
CA LEU A 12 -6.43 -11.54 -0.76
C LEU A 12 -6.95 -12.81 -0.10
N MET A 13 -6.20 -13.92 -0.27
CA MET A 13 -6.56 -15.22 0.32
C MET A 13 -8.01 -15.60 0.03
N GLU A 14 -8.40 -15.50 -1.26
CA GLU A 14 -9.75 -15.82 -1.76
C GLU A 14 -10.85 -14.90 -1.24
N GLU A 15 -10.49 -13.82 -0.57
CA GLU A 15 -11.45 -12.85 -0.06
C GLU A 15 -11.35 -11.55 -0.88
N HIS A 16 -12.51 -11.06 -1.33
CA HIS A 16 -12.58 -9.78 -2.04
C HIS A 16 -12.44 -8.63 -1.05
N ILE A 17 -11.56 -7.70 -1.36
CA ILE A 17 -11.32 -6.52 -0.53
C ILE A 17 -11.80 -5.30 -1.27
N SER A 18 -12.67 -4.52 -0.63
CA SER A 18 -13.19 -3.29 -1.21
C SER A 18 -12.26 -2.13 -0.89
N LEU A 19 -11.62 -1.58 -1.92
CA LEU A 19 -10.71 -0.44 -1.79
C LEU A 19 -11.16 0.70 -2.70
N THR A 20 -10.84 1.93 -2.30
CA THR A 20 -11.04 3.08 -3.18
C THR A 20 -10.05 3.02 -4.34
N PRO A 21 -10.32 3.71 -5.47
CA PRO A 21 -9.37 3.75 -6.58
C PRO A 21 -7.98 4.20 -6.15
N ARG A 22 -7.88 5.18 -5.25
CA ARG A 22 -6.59 5.67 -4.76
C ARG A 22 -5.86 4.63 -3.93
N GLU A 23 -6.60 3.89 -3.11
CA GLU A 23 -6.03 2.81 -2.32
C GLU A 23 -5.53 1.67 -3.20
N ILE A 24 -6.25 1.35 -4.27
CA ILE A 24 -5.82 0.33 -5.23
C ILE A 24 -4.51 0.75 -5.91
N GLN A 25 -4.41 2.01 -6.33
CA GLN A 25 -3.19 2.53 -6.96
C GLN A 25 -2.01 2.48 -6.00
N LEU A 26 -2.24 2.84 -4.75
CA LEU A 26 -1.18 2.81 -3.74
C LEU A 26 -0.73 1.37 -3.46
N LEU A 27 -1.68 0.45 -3.34
CA LEU A 27 -1.36 -0.96 -3.13
C LEU A 27 -0.59 -1.53 -4.32
N ALA A 28 -0.98 -1.19 -5.54
CA ALA A 28 -0.28 -1.63 -6.75
C ALA A 28 1.16 -1.11 -6.75
N CYS A 29 1.37 0.13 -6.34
CA CYS A 29 2.70 0.71 -6.22
C CYS A 29 3.58 -0.10 -5.26
N PHE A 30 3.03 -0.45 -4.10
CA PHE A 30 3.73 -1.28 -3.12
C PHE A 30 4.03 -2.68 -3.68
N ALA A 31 3.05 -3.31 -4.32
CA ALA A 31 3.20 -4.67 -4.82
C ALA A 31 4.23 -4.75 -5.94
N LEU A 32 4.26 -3.77 -6.83
CA LEU A 32 5.23 -3.72 -7.93
C LEU A 32 6.66 -3.47 -7.43
N SER A 33 6.81 -2.88 -6.26
CA SER A 33 8.10 -2.58 -5.65
C SER A 33 8.32 -3.35 -4.36
N ALA A 34 7.73 -4.54 -4.26
CA ALA A 34 7.82 -5.36 -3.05
C ALA A 34 9.28 -5.59 -2.65
N GLY A 35 9.55 -5.43 -1.35
CA GLY A 35 10.88 -5.56 -0.80
C GLY A 35 11.74 -4.31 -0.88
N ARG A 36 11.27 -3.26 -1.57
CA ARG A 36 11.99 -1.98 -1.66
C ARG A 36 11.41 -0.95 -0.71
N ARG A 37 12.27 -0.08 -0.22
CA ARG A 37 11.85 1.08 0.56
C ARG A 37 11.35 2.15 -0.39
N LEU A 38 10.15 2.66 -0.12
CA LEU A 38 9.54 3.71 -0.92
C LEU A 38 9.32 4.94 -0.04
N SER A 39 9.80 6.08 -0.49
CA SER A 39 9.58 7.34 0.21
C SER A 39 8.14 7.81 0.04
N CYS A 40 7.69 8.67 0.95
CA CYS A 40 6.36 9.26 0.82
C CYS A 40 6.23 10.07 -0.47
N GLU A 41 7.27 10.79 -0.85
CA GLU A 41 7.30 11.60 -2.06
C GLU A 41 7.15 10.72 -3.31
N GLU A 42 7.86 9.59 -3.37
CA GLU A 42 7.75 8.68 -4.49
C GLU A 42 6.36 8.06 -4.56
N LEU A 43 5.82 7.61 -3.43
CA LEU A 43 4.47 7.05 -3.36
C LEU A 43 3.43 8.08 -3.80
N TYR A 44 3.56 9.32 -3.34
CA TYR A 44 2.63 10.37 -3.70
C TYR A 44 2.71 10.69 -5.20
N ARG A 45 3.92 10.83 -5.73
CA ARG A 45 4.12 11.14 -7.14
C ARG A 45 3.53 10.06 -8.04
N ARG A 46 3.67 8.79 -7.68
CA ARG A 46 3.16 7.69 -8.49
C ARG A 46 1.66 7.52 -8.42
N THR A 47 1.03 7.91 -7.30
CA THR A 47 -0.40 7.69 -7.08
C THR A 47 -1.25 8.93 -7.29
N TRP A 48 -0.78 10.10 -6.87
CA TRP A 48 -1.50 11.36 -7.04
C TRP A 48 -0.95 12.23 -8.16
N GLY A 49 0.36 12.14 -8.39
CA GLY A 49 1.05 13.04 -9.31
C GLY A 49 1.20 14.43 -8.73
N GLY A 50 2.15 15.20 -9.29
CA GLY A 50 2.34 16.58 -8.89
C GLY A 50 2.94 16.76 -7.50
N MET A 51 2.85 18.00 -7.01
CA MET A 51 3.37 18.38 -5.69
C MET A 51 2.22 18.78 -4.78
N ALA A 52 2.32 18.38 -3.50
CA ALA A 52 1.33 18.76 -2.51
C ALA A 52 2.00 19.03 -1.18
N LYS A 53 1.27 19.76 -0.33
CA LYS A 53 1.67 19.96 1.06
C LYS A 53 1.27 18.74 1.88
N ASN A 54 2.01 18.49 2.95
CA ASN A 54 1.70 17.41 3.92
C ASN A 54 1.69 16.02 3.30
N VAL A 55 2.59 15.76 2.35
CA VAL A 55 2.70 14.45 1.70
C VAL A 55 2.86 13.31 2.72
N PRO A 56 3.76 13.40 3.73
CA PRO A 56 3.91 12.31 4.69
C PRO A 56 2.62 11.99 5.44
N GLN A 57 1.84 13.00 5.82
CA GLN A 57 0.58 12.79 6.52
C GLN A 57 -0.46 12.14 5.63
N THR A 58 -0.56 12.57 4.37
CA THR A 58 -1.48 11.99 3.40
C THR A 58 -1.18 10.52 3.19
N ILE A 59 0.08 10.18 2.99
CA ILE A 59 0.50 8.78 2.80
C ILE A 59 0.22 7.96 4.06
N ALA A 60 0.54 8.49 5.24
CA ALA A 60 0.32 7.77 6.50
C ALA A 60 -1.15 7.42 6.72
N VAL A 61 -2.06 8.34 6.42
CA VAL A 61 -3.50 8.09 6.54
C VAL A 61 -3.92 6.95 5.61
N HIS A 62 -3.48 6.99 4.35
CA HIS A 62 -3.85 5.97 3.38
C HIS A 62 -3.24 4.61 3.71
N VAL A 63 -2.00 4.58 4.17
CA VAL A 63 -1.35 3.35 4.61
C VAL A 63 -2.09 2.73 5.78
N THR A 64 -2.51 3.54 6.75
CA THR A 64 -3.28 3.06 7.90
C THR A 64 -4.58 2.41 7.45
N LYS A 65 -5.30 3.05 6.52
CA LYS A 65 -6.54 2.49 5.98
C LYS A 65 -6.29 1.20 5.21
N LEU A 66 -5.24 1.14 4.41
CA LEU A 66 -4.87 -0.08 3.69
C LEU A 66 -4.60 -1.24 4.64
N ARG A 67 -3.82 -0.99 5.70
CA ARG A 67 -3.52 -2.03 6.69
C ARG A 67 -4.79 -2.62 7.30
N LYS A 68 -5.74 -1.75 7.63
CA LYS A 68 -7.01 -2.19 8.22
C LYS A 68 -7.85 -2.98 7.23
N LYS A 69 -7.98 -2.48 6.01
CA LYS A 69 -8.83 -3.12 5.00
C LYS A 69 -8.26 -4.46 4.55
N LEU A 70 -6.95 -4.56 4.43
CA LEU A 70 -6.26 -5.79 4.05
C LEU A 70 -5.99 -6.70 5.24
N LYS A 71 -6.29 -6.25 6.46
CA LYS A 71 -6.05 -7.00 7.69
C LYS A 71 -4.59 -7.44 7.80
N LEU A 72 -3.68 -6.48 7.56
CA LEU A 72 -2.24 -6.72 7.60
C LEU A 72 -1.73 -6.71 9.03
N ASP A 73 -2.09 -7.73 9.77
CA ASP A 73 -1.63 -7.94 11.15
C ASP A 73 -0.57 -9.05 11.17
N GLU A 74 -0.20 -9.49 12.37
CA GLU A 74 0.86 -10.49 12.55
C GLU A 74 0.51 -11.88 11.97
N ASN A 75 -0.74 -12.12 11.62
CA ASN A 75 -1.18 -13.38 11.02
C ASN A 75 -1.29 -13.30 9.49
N SER A 76 -1.05 -12.12 8.92
CA SER A 76 -1.13 -11.92 7.48
C SER A 76 0.10 -12.46 6.77
N PRO A 77 -0.04 -12.99 5.53
CA PRO A 77 1.12 -13.37 4.72
C PRO A 77 1.90 -12.18 4.16
N PHE A 78 1.38 -10.96 4.32
CA PHE A 78 2.03 -9.74 3.84
C PHE A 78 2.22 -8.76 4.98
N GLU A 79 3.21 -7.89 4.84
CA GLU A 79 3.55 -6.87 5.80
C GLU A 79 3.74 -5.54 5.10
N LEU A 80 3.19 -4.47 5.67
CA LEU A 80 3.40 -3.10 5.20
C LEU A 80 3.94 -2.31 6.38
N ARG A 81 5.24 -2.04 6.36
CA ARG A 81 5.96 -1.49 7.50
C ARG A 81 6.55 -0.13 7.19
N GLY A 82 6.42 0.80 8.16
CA GLY A 82 7.10 2.07 8.10
C GLY A 82 8.51 1.98 8.69
N THR A 83 9.43 2.76 8.14
CA THR A 83 10.80 2.85 8.66
C THR A 83 10.99 4.14 9.46
N ARG A 84 12.12 4.24 10.18
CA ARG A 84 12.44 5.44 10.94
C ARG A 84 12.64 6.66 10.05
N ASN A 85 12.99 6.47 8.79
CA ASN A 85 13.23 7.55 7.84
C ASN A 85 11.96 8.00 7.12
N GLY A 86 10.79 7.51 7.53
CA GLY A 86 9.53 7.89 6.89
C GLY A 86 9.27 7.19 5.58
N GLU A 87 9.95 6.08 5.33
CA GLU A 87 9.74 5.26 4.16
C GLU A 87 8.83 4.09 4.49
N TYR A 88 8.34 3.39 3.47
CA TYR A 88 7.48 2.22 3.64
C TYR A 88 7.99 1.06 2.82
N ILE A 89 7.82 -0.15 3.36
CA ILE A 89 8.19 -1.39 2.68
C ILE A 89 7.00 -2.33 2.71
N PHE A 90 6.64 -2.85 1.55
CA PHE A 90 5.64 -3.92 1.43
C PHE A 90 6.39 -5.21 1.10
N SER A 91 6.16 -6.25 1.88
CA SER A 91 6.87 -7.51 1.69
C SER A 91 6.01 -8.70 2.08
N LYS A 92 6.36 -9.86 1.54
CA LYS A 92 5.76 -11.12 1.94
C LYS A 92 6.48 -11.61 3.19
N VAL A 93 5.70 -11.97 4.21
CA VAL A 93 6.25 -12.53 5.43
C VAL A 93 6.72 -13.96 5.14
N GLN A 94 7.95 -14.27 5.52
CA GLN A 94 8.51 -15.62 5.38
C GLN A 94 8.55 -16.28 6.74
N TYR A 95 8.02 -17.50 6.79
CA TYR A 95 8.02 -18.30 7.99
C TYR A 95 9.06 -19.43 7.89
#